data_ae4140f6ab0cb0b0618b20babead5ceb
#
_entry.id   ae4140f6ab0cb0b0618b20babead5ceb
#
_cell.length_a   1.000
_cell.length_b   1.000
_cell.length_c   1.000
_cell.angle_alpha   90.00
_cell.angle_beta   90.00
_cell.angle_gamma   90.00
#
_symmetry.space_group_name_H-M   'P 1'
#
loop_
_entity.id
_entity.type
_entity.pdbx_description
1 polymer ?
#
loop_
_entity_poly.entity_id
_entity_poly.type
_entity_poly.pdbx_seq_one_letter_code
_entity_poly.pdbx_strand_id
1 'polypeptide(L)'
;MGRYDNRSKVIYAFFAALLMAGTSVGCNLLHPGDTSPSDQVETTVPSETVIEAPAETSSSLPSMSKEESVSILLSEICSDLTGEEIDPISRSDDAAFVANGTTGINESICAFIDSSYYASLNISDEDFIRMSHLAFKGRTAGEYTVRFLLGLMTNGHSRSDIANLLMQDPYFSERCSIHGILPTYDMAGAPDIEEWYDVINNIGDTTEVMTLGSRIPLESDLQLLYTAMDQLTEDNRDFGFMLLDINSGEGIVYNIDQTFYTASAIKGPFAASFASNDPEGAMQWENTVINMLVNSDNDAYTALNNTYRRVYIQSWCEEIGIDPEPFRYKYPHISTRMLTALWMRSYQFFETEEFGPTAGEWFEEPVYSLIHSEFGDTYVTRSKAGWLVDEDPSHTTTVDGGIVYADNGPYVIVIMSKVPRDIEPLRPLIRALDSYHASL
;
A
#
# COMPACT_ATOMS: atom_id res chain seq x y z
N MET A 1 28.37 -16.65 24.50
CA MET A 1 27.08 -16.25 25.08
C MET A 1 26.45 -15.34 24.05
N GLY A 2 25.67 -15.94 23.16
CA GLY A 2 25.05 -15.26 22.03
C GLY A 2 23.76 -14.59 22.45
N ARG A 3 23.59 -13.34 22.05
CA ARG A 3 22.30 -12.68 22.03
C ARG A 3 21.63 -13.07 20.71
N TYR A 4 20.58 -13.83 20.76
CA TYR A 4 19.67 -14.05 19.65
C TYR A 4 18.86 -12.76 19.43
N ASP A 5 18.94 -12.25 18.21
CA ASP A 5 18.21 -11.08 17.77
C ASP A 5 16.75 -11.48 17.49
N ASN A 6 15.83 -10.82 18.18
CA ASN A 6 14.40 -11.17 18.22
C ASN A 6 13.61 -10.33 17.20
N ARG A 7 14.26 -9.85 16.11
CA ARG A 7 13.65 -8.91 15.16
C ARG A 7 12.66 -9.53 14.19
N SER A 8 12.75 -10.82 13.94
CA SER A 8 11.85 -11.49 12.98
C SER A 8 10.49 -11.92 13.55
N LYS A 9 10.21 -11.71 14.83
CA LYS A 9 8.93 -12.11 15.45
C LYS A 9 7.92 -10.97 15.62
N VAL A 10 8.30 -9.73 15.42
CA VAL A 10 7.41 -8.57 15.62
C VAL A 10 6.47 -8.35 14.42
N ILE A 11 6.88 -8.74 13.22
CA ILE A 11 6.06 -8.59 12.01
C ILE A 11 4.88 -9.56 11.96
N TYR A 12 4.95 -10.72 12.65
CA TYR A 12 3.90 -11.74 12.66
C TYR A 12 2.87 -11.64 13.80
N ALA A 13 3.01 -10.70 14.73
CA ALA A 13 2.16 -10.65 15.92
C ALA A 13 0.93 -9.73 15.80
N PHE A 14 0.79 -8.93 14.75
CA PHE A 14 -0.32 -7.98 14.58
C PHE A 14 -1.55 -8.53 13.85
N PHE A 15 -1.50 -9.78 13.33
CA PHE A 15 -2.54 -10.33 12.46
C PHE A 15 -3.58 -11.27 13.12
N ALA A 16 -3.59 -11.41 14.43
CA ALA A 16 -4.39 -12.46 15.09
C ALA A 16 -5.46 -11.95 16.07
N ALA A 17 -6.21 -10.90 15.78
CA ALA A 17 -7.37 -10.56 16.62
C ALA A 17 -8.42 -9.73 15.85
N LEU A 18 -9.27 -10.34 15.06
CA LEU A 18 -10.70 -9.98 14.91
C LEU A 18 -11.42 -10.94 13.97
N LEU A 19 -11.96 -11.99 14.53
CA LEU A 19 -13.01 -12.80 13.91
C LEU A 19 -14.05 -13.06 14.99
N MET A 20 -15.16 -12.32 14.97
CA MET A 20 -16.52 -12.72 15.41
C MET A 20 -17.47 -11.52 15.34
N ALA A 21 -18.30 -11.41 14.31
CA ALA A 21 -19.73 -11.10 14.38
C ALA A 21 -20.29 -10.72 13.01
N GLY A 22 -20.82 -11.69 12.32
CA GLY A 22 -21.66 -11.46 11.15
C GLY A 22 -23.12 -11.75 11.50
N THR A 23 -24.00 -10.76 11.39
CA THR A 23 -25.44 -10.97 11.38
C THR A 23 -26.03 -10.46 10.06
N SER A 24 -26.66 -11.40 9.38
CA SER A 24 -27.44 -11.23 8.18
C SER A 24 -28.64 -10.28 8.37
N VAL A 25 -28.83 -9.34 7.45
CA VAL A 25 -30.11 -8.67 7.23
C VAL A 25 -30.47 -8.77 5.76
N GLY A 26 -31.54 -9.52 5.49
CA GLY A 26 -32.17 -9.59 4.18
C GLY A 26 -33.03 -8.36 3.91
N CYS A 27 -32.94 -7.83 2.69
CA CYS A 27 -33.90 -6.85 2.17
C CYS A 27 -34.74 -7.44 1.06
N ASN A 28 -36.03 -7.60 1.36
CA ASN A 28 -37.10 -7.78 0.37
C ASN A 28 -37.40 -6.46 -0.30
N LEU A 29 -37.42 -6.42 -1.63
CA LEU A 29 -38.03 -5.34 -2.40
C LEU A 29 -39.21 -5.89 -3.18
N LEU A 30 -40.41 -5.34 -2.85
CA LEU A 30 -41.70 -5.51 -3.50
C LEU A 30 -41.77 -4.76 -4.83
N HIS A 31 -42.31 -5.42 -5.85
CA HIS A 31 -42.85 -4.79 -7.05
C HIS A 31 -44.37 -4.65 -6.96
N PRO A 32 -44.97 -3.67 -7.54
CA PRO A 32 -46.35 -3.73 -7.97
C PRO A 32 -46.54 -3.52 -9.48
N GLY A 33 -47.30 -4.46 -10.07
CA GLY A 33 -48.42 -4.27 -10.96
C GLY A 33 -48.20 -3.88 -12.42
N ASP A 34 -48.58 -4.76 -13.35
CA ASP A 34 -49.79 -4.50 -14.12
C ASP A 34 -50.24 -5.71 -14.96
N THR A 35 -51.51 -5.89 -15.02
CA THR A 35 -52.46 -6.79 -15.69
C THR A 35 -52.38 -6.72 -17.24
N SER A 36 -52.60 -7.76 -18.07
CA SER A 36 -53.73 -8.65 -18.35
C SER A 36 -53.58 -9.30 -19.75
N PRO A 37 -54.51 -10.07 -20.35
CA PRO A 37 -54.59 -11.53 -20.32
C PRO A 37 -54.66 -12.18 -21.74
N SER A 38 -54.89 -13.52 -21.71
CA SER A 38 -55.39 -14.41 -22.78
C SER A 38 -54.40 -14.87 -23.89
N ASP A 39 -54.21 -16.15 -24.03
CA ASP A 39 -55.04 -17.11 -24.79
C ASP A 39 -54.54 -18.55 -24.59
N GLN A 40 -55.47 -19.43 -24.26
CA GLN A 40 -55.31 -20.87 -24.23
C GLN A 40 -55.27 -21.42 -25.65
N VAL A 41 -54.29 -22.26 -25.97
CA VAL A 41 -54.41 -23.23 -27.06
C VAL A 41 -53.98 -24.60 -26.52
N GLU A 42 -54.97 -25.44 -26.29
CA GLU A 42 -54.78 -26.87 -26.12
C GLU A 42 -54.24 -27.50 -27.41
N THR A 43 -53.12 -28.19 -27.34
CA THR A 43 -52.68 -29.16 -28.33
C THR A 43 -52.34 -30.48 -27.65
N THR A 44 -53.24 -31.44 -27.91
CA THR A 44 -53.08 -32.86 -27.61
C THR A 44 -51.92 -33.46 -28.39
N VAL A 45 -50.96 -34.10 -27.73
CA VAL A 45 -49.89 -34.89 -28.35
C VAL A 45 -50.12 -36.37 -27.99
N PRO A 46 -49.95 -37.28 -28.98
CA PRO A 46 -50.25 -38.72 -28.82
C PRO A 46 -49.12 -39.42 -28.01
N SER A 47 -49.53 -40.45 -27.28
CA SER A 47 -48.67 -41.38 -26.54
C SER A 47 -47.63 -42.04 -27.45
N GLU A 48 -46.36 -41.76 -27.21
CA GLU A 48 -45.25 -42.53 -27.76
C GLU A 48 -44.80 -43.62 -26.77
N THR A 49 -44.64 -44.78 -27.29
CA THR A 49 -44.20 -46.02 -26.65
C THR A 49 -42.80 -45.87 -26.08
N VAL A 50 -42.65 -46.06 -24.77
CA VAL A 50 -41.33 -46.10 -24.12
C VAL A 50 -40.61 -47.36 -24.54
N ILE A 51 -39.54 -47.19 -25.33
CA ILE A 51 -38.54 -48.25 -25.55
C ILE A 51 -37.51 -48.10 -24.40
N GLU A 52 -37.47 -49.10 -23.52
CA GLU A 52 -36.37 -49.18 -22.52
C GLU A 52 -35.02 -49.26 -23.26
N ALA A 53 -34.21 -48.23 -23.01
CA ALA A 53 -32.79 -48.23 -23.37
C ALA A 53 -32.01 -49.17 -22.45
N PRO A 54 -31.02 -49.93 -22.95
CA PRO A 54 -30.22 -50.82 -22.12
C PRO A 54 -29.45 -49.97 -21.07
N ALA A 55 -29.43 -50.48 -19.85
CA ALA A 55 -28.67 -49.89 -18.75
C ALA A 55 -27.19 -49.72 -19.15
N GLU A 56 -26.79 -48.48 -19.38
CA GLU A 56 -25.38 -48.15 -19.45
C GLU A 56 -24.78 -48.37 -18.08
N THR A 57 -23.96 -49.39 -17.98
CA THR A 57 -23.02 -49.54 -16.88
C THR A 57 -22.06 -48.39 -16.95
N SER A 58 -22.37 -47.27 -16.29
CA SER A 58 -21.40 -46.24 -16.02
C SER A 58 -20.29 -46.84 -15.18
N SER A 59 -19.20 -47.25 -15.81
CA SER A 59 -17.95 -47.44 -15.10
C SER A 59 -17.55 -46.06 -14.58
N SER A 60 -17.90 -45.73 -13.36
CA SER A 60 -17.35 -44.57 -12.66
C SER A 60 -15.83 -44.76 -12.63
N LEU A 61 -15.10 -43.94 -13.38
CA LEU A 61 -13.68 -43.77 -13.15
C LEU A 61 -13.50 -43.53 -11.67
N PRO A 62 -12.53 -44.18 -10.99
CA PRO A 62 -12.27 -43.92 -9.58
C PRO A 62 -12.08 -42.42 -9.41
N SER A 63 -12.90 -41.79 -8.58
CA SER A 63 -12.73 -40.37 -8.26
C SER A 63 -11.36 -40.23 -7.60
N MET A 64 -10.51 -39.41 -8.16
CA MET A 64 -9.21 -39.07 -7.61
C MET A 64 -9.39 -38.61 -6.16
N SER A 65 -8.57 -39.11 -5.24
CA SER A 65 -8.61 -38.64 -3.85
C SER A 65 -8.18 -37.17 -3.77
N LYS A 66 -8.60 -36.49 -2.69
CA LYS A 66 -8.18 -35.09 -2.47
C LYS A 66 -6.64 -35.00 -2.37
N GLU A 67 -5.99 -35.96 -1.70
CA GLU A 67 -4.54 -36.03 -1.58
C GLU A 67 -3.83 -36.15 -2.93
N GLU A 68 -4.32 -37.05 -3.82
CA GLU A 68 -3.78 -37.18 -5.19
C GLU A 68 -3.95 -35.88 -5.98
N SER A 69 -5.12 -35.24 -5.87
CA SER A 69 -5.39 -33.96 -6.53
C SER A 69 -4.44 -32.86 -6.06
N VAL A 70 -4.22 -32.75 -4.76
CA VAL A 70 -3.30 -31.77 -4.15
C VAL A 70 -1.84 -32.09 -4.51
N SER A 71 -1.48 -33.38 -4.58
CA SER A 71 -0.13 -33.81 -4.99
C SER A 71 0.19 -33.35 -6.42
N ILE A 72 -0.79 -33.46 -7.34
CA ILE A 72 -0.66 -32.95 -8.70
C ILE A 72 -0.46 -31.43 -8.70
N LEU A 73 -1.30 -30.68 -7.95
CA LEU A 73 -1.19 -29.23 -7.86
C LEU A 73 0.20 -28.80 -7.35
N LEU A 74 0.68 -29.40 -6.24
CA LEU A 74 1.99 -29.09 -5.69
C LEU A 74 3.12 -29.43 -6.65
N SER A 75 3.04 -30.57 -7.38
CA SER A 75 4.06 -30.92 -8.36
C SER A 75 4.10 -29.96 -9.55
N GLU A 76 2.94 -29.52 -10.04
CA GLU A 76 2.85 -28.51 -11.09
C GLU A 76 3.47 -27.18 -10.67
N ILE A 77 3.11 -26.68 -9.46
CA ILE A 77 3.68 -25.44 -8.91
C ILE A 77 5.19 -25.58 -8.72
N CYS A 78 5.66 -26.69 -8.14
CA CYS A 78 7.10 -26.91 -7.98
C CYS A 78 7.82 -27.04 -9.33
N SER A 79 7.19 -27.62 -10.34
CA SER A 79 7.74 -27.69 -11.71
C SER A 79 7.84 -26.29 -12.33
N ASP A 80 6.80 -25.46 -12.17
CA ASP A 80 6.82 -24.07 -12.64
C ASP A 80 7.95 -23.26 -11.95
N LEU A 81 8.20 -23.50 -10.66
CA LEU A 81 9.22 -22.81 -9.87
C LEU A 81 10.65 -23.27 -10.13
N THR A 82 10.83 -24.47 -10.69
CA THR A 82 12.16 -25.04 -10.94
C THR A 82 12.53 -25.10 -12.41
N GLY A 83 11.53 -25.06 -13.30
CA GLY A 83 11.69 -25.35 -14.73
C GLY A 83 11.96 -26.84 -15.02
N GLU A 84 11.86 -27.72 -14.02
CA GLU A 84 12.04 -29.17 -14.11
C GLU A 84 10.72 -29.88 -13.81
N GLU A 85 10.47 -31.03 -14.45
CA GLU A 85 9.31 -31.87 -14.15
C GLU A 85 9.45 -32.50 -12.76
N ILE A 86 8.54 -32.20 -11.84
CA ILE A 86 8.49 -32.77 -10.48
C ILE A 86 7.42 -33.86 -10.42
N ASP A 87 7.83 -35.07 -10.04
CA ASP A 87 6.91 -36.20 -9.89
C ASP A 87 5.92 -35.95 -8.75
N PRO A 88 4.58 -36.03 -8.98
CA PRO A 88 3.57 -35.90 -7.92
C PRO A 88 3.80 -36.81 -6.72
N ILE A 89 4.34 -38.02 -6.92
CA ILE A 89 4.63 -38.96 -5.83
C ILE A 89 5.62 -38.35 -4.82
N SER A 90 6.57 -37.58 -5.31
CA SER A 90 7.56 -36.90 -4.45
C SER A 90 6.95 -35.83 -3.53
N ARG A 91 5.74 -35.41 -3.81
CA ARG A 91 4.96 -34.39 -3.04
C ARG A 91 3.81 -35.00 -2.23
N SER A 92 3.70 -36.35 -2.17
CA SER A 92 2.58 -37.03 -1.50
C SER A 92 2.47 -36.74 -0.02
N ASP A 93 3.59 -36.64 0.70
CA ASP A 93 3.57 -36.35 2.14
C ASP A 93 3.08 -34.92 2.41
N ASP A 94 3.57 -33.93 1.67
CA ASP A 94 3.12 -32.55 1.77
C ASP A 94 1.64 -32.44 1.37
N ALA A 95 1.24 -33.14 0.31
CA ALA A 95 -0.15 -33.17 -0.16
C ALA A 95 -1.11 -33.73 0.91
N ALA A 96 -0.71 -34.75 1.66
CA ALA A 96 -1.51 -35.28 2.75
C ALA A 96 -1.73 -34.24 3.87
N PHE A 97 -0.69 -33.47 4.24
CA PHE A 97 -0.81 -32.43 5.26
C PHE A 97 -1.68 -31.26 4.76
N VAL A 98 -1.57 -30.86 3.51
CA VAL A 98 -2.40 -29.80 2.92
C VAL A 98 -3.85 -30.28 2.75
N ALA A 99 -4.08 -31.50 2.27
CA ALA A 99 -5.42 -32.04 2.03
C ALA A 99 -6.24 -32.18 3.32
N ASN A 100 -5.61 -32.51 4.45
CA ASN A 100 -6.25 -32.64 5.75
C ASN A 100 -6.28 -31.32 6.57
N GLY A 101 -5.70 -30.24 6.05
CA GLY A 101 -5.68 -28.92 6.69
C GLY A 101 -4.67 -28.76 7.83
N THR A 102 -3.69 -29.67 7.95
CA THR A 102 -2.60 -29.55 8.94
C THR A 102 -1.62 -28.45 8.58
N THR A 103 -1.39 -28.23 7.27
CA THR A 103 -0.51 -27.19 6.71
C THR A 103 -1.27 -26.44 5.63
N GLY A 104 -1.09 -25.12 5.54
CA GLY A 104 -1.59 -24.32 4.44
C GLY A 104 -0.83 -24.60 3.15
N ILE A 105 -1.48 -24.44 1.99
CA ILE A 105 -0.79 -24.62 0.69
C ILE A 105 0.35 -23.61 0.53
N ASN A 106 0.15 -22.36 0.96
CA ASN A 106 1.18 -21.32 0.92
C ASN A 106 2.41 -21.72 1.76
N GLU A 107 2.19 -22.23 2.98
CA GLU A 107 3.25 -22.72 3.85
C GLU A 107 4.04 -23.88 3.20
N SER A 108 3.34 -24.82 2.56
CA SER A 108 3.97 -25.96 1.88
C SER A 108 4.85 -25.50 0.70
N ILE A 109 4.38 -24.51 -0.07
CA ILE A 109 5.15 -23.93 -1.19
C ILE A 109 6.36 -23.16 -0.66
N CYS A 110 6.20 -22.35 0.38
CA CYS A 110 7.31 -21.62 1.01
C CYS A 110 8.36 -22.59 1.58
N ALA A 111 7.94 -23.66 2.24
CA ALA A 111 8.85 -24.71 2.74
C ALA A 111 9.65 -25.38 1.61
N PHE A 112 9.04 -25.55 0.43
CA PHE A 112 9.75 -26.04 -0.75
C PHE A 112 10.80 -25.02 -1.26
N ILE A 113 10.43 -23.73 -1.37
CA ILE A 113 11.34 -22.64 -1.78
C ILE A 113 12.53 -22.52 -0.80
N ASP A 114 12.29 -22.69 0.50
CA ASP A 114 13.34 -22.60 1.54
C ASP A 114 14.14 -23.90 1.72
N SER A 115 13.83 -24.95 0.94
CA SER A 115 14.48 -26.23 1.05
C SER A 115 15.92 -26.23 0.52
N SER A 116 16.77 -27.13 1.05
CA SER A 116 18.13 -27.33 0.55
C SER A 116 18.16 -27.84 -0.90
N TYR A 117 17.10 -28.57 -1.33
CA TYR A 117 16.94 -28.99 -2.71
C TYR A 117 16.80 -27.76 -3.63
N TYR A 118 15.84 -26.86 -3.33
CA TYR A 118 15.62 -25.66 -4.13
C TYR A 118 16.86 -24.77 -4.20
N ALA A 119 17.54 -24.59 -3.05
CA ALA A 119 18.80 -23.85 -2.98
C ALA A 119 19.90 -24.46 -3.85
N SER A 120 19.92 -25.80 -4.02
CA SER A 120 20.91 -26.49 -4.84
C SER A 120 20.78 -26.25 -6.34
N LEU A 121 19.60 -25.80 -6.80
CA LEU A 121 19.32 -25.49 -8.21
C LEU A 121 20.02 -24.22 -8.70
N ASN A 122 20.49 -23.38 -7.78
CA ASN A 122 21.19 -22.12 -8.07
C ASN A 122 20.41 -21.19 -9.03
N ILE A 123 19.09 -21.15 -8.91
CA ILE A 123 18.22 -20.26 -9.67
C ILE A 123 18.52 -18.81 -9.26
N SER A 124 18.71 -17.90 -10.22
CA SER A 124 18.90 -16.48 -9.90
C SER A 124 17.64 -15.87 -9.30
N ASP A 125 17.75 -14.74 -8.57
CA ASP A 125 16.58 -14.07 -8.02
C ASP A 125 15.65 -13.54 -9.14
N GLU A 126 16.22 -13.10 -10.24
CA GLU A 126 15.46 -12.68 -11.41
C GLU A 126 14.67 -13.86 -12.03
N ASP A 127 15.31 -15.01 -12.24
CA ASP A 127 14.63 -16.21 -12.76
C ASP A 127 13.56 -16.70 -11.78
N PHE A 128 13.86 -16.68 -10.46
CA PHE A 128 12.88 -16.99 -9.42
C PHE A 128 11.63 -16.11 -9.53
N ILE A 129 11.81 -14.79 -9.66
CA ILE A 129 10.69 -13.84 -9.80
C ILE A 129 9.87 -14.15 -11.04
N ARG A 130 10.51 -14.38 -12.19
CA ARG A 130 9.82 -14.68 -13.47
C ARG A 130 9.05 -16.00 -13.39
N MET A 131 9.65 -17.04 -12.82
CA MET A 131 9.01 -18.35 -12.60
C MET A 131 7.85 -18.25 -11.61
N SER A 132 8.05 -17.61 -10.47
CA SER A 132 7.01 -17.41 -9.45
C SER A 132 5.83 -16.60 -9.98
N HIS A 133 6.10 -15.55 -10.76
CA HIS A 133 5.06 -14.75 -11.38
C HIS A 133 4.21 -15.57 -12.38
N LEU A 134 4.85 -16.44 -13.15
CA LEU A 134 4.14 -17.37 -14.01
C LEU A 134 3.32 -18.38 -13.20
N ALA A 135 3.91 -18.99 -12.18
CA ALA A 135 3.28 -20.00 -11.33
C ALA A 135 2.04 -19.47 -10.59
N PHE A 136 2.12 -18.23 -10.05
CA PHE A 136 1.10 -17.67 -9.18
C PHE A 136 0.16 -16.66 -9.84
N LYS A 137 0.54 -16.07 -10.98
CA LYS A 137 -0.27 -15.07 -11.71
C LYS A 137 -0.63 -15.51 -13.14
N GLY A 138 -0.16 -16.68 -13.58
CA GLY A 138 -0.45 -17.23 -14.91
C GLY A 138 0.11 -16.42 -16.08
N ARG A 139 1.00 -15.47 -15.82
CA ARG A 139 1.59 -14.58 -16.82
C ARG A 139 3.03 -14.25 -16.46
N THR A 140 3.82 -13.87 -17.46
CA THR A 140 5.20 -13.41 -17.24
C THR A 140 5.24 -12.06 -16.55
N ALA A 141 6.21 -11.85 -15.65
CA ALA A 141 6.49 -10.55 -15.08
C ALA A 141 7.01 -9.58 -16.15
N GLY A 142 6.56 -8.32 -16.12
CA GLY A 142 7.17 -7.24 -16.89
C GLY A 142 8.50 -6.79 -16.25
N GLU A 143 9.28 -6.00 -16.99
CA GLU A 143 10.61 -5.58 -16.54
C GLU A 143 10.57 -4.70 -15.28
N TYR A 144 9.57 -3.84 -15.16
CA TYR A 144 9.41 -2.97 -14.00
C TYR A 144 8.89 -3.74 -12.78
N THR A 145 8.03 -4.75 -12.98
CA THR A 145 7.64 -5.69 -11.91
C THR A 145 8.85 -6.48 -11.41
N VAL A 146 9.72 -6.96 -12.31
CA VAL A 146 10.98 -7.64 -11.91
C VAL A 146 11.87 -6.70 -11.12
N ARG A 147 12.08 -5.46 -11.61
CA ARG A 147 12.87 -4.44 -10.88
C ARG A 147 12.33 -4.18 -9.48
N PHE A 148 11.01 -4.03 -9.36
CA PHE A 148 10.34 -3.81 -8.07
C PHE A 148 10.55 -4.98 -7.11
N LEU A 149 10.30 -6.22 -7.55
CA LEU A 149 10.44 -7.40 -6.68
C LEU A 149 11.91 -7.68 -6.30
N LEU A 150 12.88 -7.39 -7.17
CA LEU A 150 14.30 -7.40 -6.82
C LEU A 150 14.63 -6.32 -5.79
N GLY A 151 14.01 -5.15 -5.88
CA GLY A 151 14.14 -4.08 -4.89
C GLY A 151 13.65 -4.53 -3.51
N LEU A 152 12.48 -5.20 -3.43
CA LEU A 152 11.99 -5.78 -2.16
C LEU A 152 13.01 -6.77 -1.56
N MET A 153 13.62 -7.62 -2.39
CA MET A 153 14.65 -8.56 -1.92
C MET A 153 15.92 -7.81 -1.44
N THR A 154 16.30 -6.73 -2.08
CA THR A 154 17.39 -5.85 -1.64
C THR A 154 17.09 -5.23 -0.27
N ASN A 155 15.83 -4.83 -0.02
CA ASN A 155 15.35 -4.34 1.27
C ASN A 155 15.19 -5.45 2.33
N GLY A 156 15.56 -6.71 2.01
CA GLY A 156 15.64 -7.82 2.96
C GLY A 156 14.47 -8.80 2.93
N HIS A 157 13.54 -8.68 1.97
CA HIS A 157 12.49 -9.70 1.78
C HIS A 157 13.09 -10.99 1.22
N SER A 158 12.67 -12.13 1.78
CA SER A 158 13.07 -13.46 1.32
C SER A 158 12.30 -13.86 0.06
N ARG A 159 12.74 -14.93 -0.61
CA ARG A 159 12.00 -15.56 -1.70
C ARG A 159 10.61 -16.02 -1.27
N SER A 160 10.48 -16.52 -0.06
CA SER A 160 9.19 -16.94 0.50
C SER A 160 8.26 -15.74 0.72
N ASP A 161 8.78 -14.57 1.13
CA ASP A 161 7.98 -13.34 1.24
C ASP A 161 7.46 -12.90 -0.13
N ILE A 162 8.31 -12.92 -1.17
CA ILE A 162 7.91 -12.62 -2.55
C ILE A 162 6.87 -13.63 -3.07
N ALA A 163 7.06 -14.93 -2.80
CA ALA A 163 6.08 -15.95 -3.19
C ALA A 163 4.74 -15.72 -2.51
N ASN A 164 4.72 -15.43 -1.20
CA ASN A 164 3.49 -15.12 -0.46
C ASN A 164 2.75 -13.91 -1.03
N LEU A 165 3.49 -12.85 -1.39
CA LEU A 165 2.91 -11.67 -2.03
C LEU A 165 2.28 -12.01 -3.39
N LEU A 166 2.94 -12.83 -4.21
CA LEU A 166 2.43 -13.26 -5.51
C LEU A 166 1.25 -14.24 -5.41
N MET A 167 1.23 -15.10 -4.39
CA MET A 167 0.14 -16.06 -4.14
C MET A 167 -1.18 -15.38 -3.74
N GLN A 168 -1.21 -14.08 -3.47
CA GLN A 168 -2.45 -13.34 -3.21
C GLN A 168 -3.25 -13.04 -4.49
N ASP A 169 -2.70 -13.31 -5.68
CA ASP A 169 -3.41 -13.10 -6.93
C ASP A 169 -4.61 -14.07 -7.08
N PRO A 170 -5.77 -13.58 -7.58
CA PRO A 170 -6.94 -14.42 -7.82
C PRO A 170 -6.69 -15.66 -8.70
N TYR A 171 -5.74 -15.60 -9.62
CA TYR A 171 -5.35 -16.75 -10.45
C TYR A 171 -4.85 -17.92 -9.60
N PHE A 172 -4.04 -17.65 -8.57
CA PHE A 172 -3.59 -18.70 -7.65
C PHE A 172 -4.75 -19.33 -6.87
N SER A 173 -5.69 -18.50 -6.39
CA SER A 173 -6.92 -18.98 -5.74
C SER A 173 -7.75 -19.88 -6.66
N GLU A 174 -7.92 -19.48 -7.91
CA GLU A 174 -8.66 -20.26 -8.89
C GLU A 174 -7.95 -21.61 -9.15
N ARG A 175 -6.63 -21.57 -9.34
CA ARG A 175 -5.80 -22.78 -9.51
C ARG A 175 -5.95 -23.76 -8.32
N CYS A 176 -5.91 -23.24 -7.08
CA CYS A 176 -6.13 -24.05 -5.86
C CYS A 176 -7.55 -24.62 -5.77
N SER A 177 -8.56 -23.84 -6.15
CA SER A 177 -9.97 -24.20 -6.01
C SER A 177 -10.34 -25.43 -6.88
N ILE A 178 -9.72 -25.60 -8.04
CA ILE A 178 -9.87 -26.76 -8.92
C ILE A 178 -9.52 -28.07 -8.17
N HIS A 179 -8.58 -28.00 -7.22
CA HIS A 179 -8.12 -29.12 -6.40
C HIS A 179 -8.80 -29.18 -5.04
N GLY A 180 -9.84 -28.36 -4.80
CA GLY A 180 -10.59 -28.31 -3.54
C GLY A 180 -9.80 -27.73 -2.36
N ILE A 181 -8.83 -26.86 -2.64
CA ILE A 181 -8.00 -26.12 -1.68
C ILE A 181 -8.34 -24.64 -1.73
N LEU A 182 -8.36 -24.01 -0.56
CA LEU A 182 -8.42 -22.55 -0.45
C LEU A 182 -7.09 -22.09 0.11
N PRO A 183 -6.37 -21.19 -0.57
CA PRO A 183 -5.18 -20.56 0.00
C PRO A 183 -5.56 -19.71 1.20
N THR A 184 -4.63 -19.59 2.14
CA THR A 184 -4.80 -18.73 3.31
C THR A 184 -4.22 -17.36 2.97
N TYR A 185 -5.03 -16.31 3.08
CA TYR A 185 -4.58 -14.92 2.90
C TYR A 185 -4.64 -14.20 4.24
N ASP A 186 -3.57 -13.54 4.57
CA ASP A 186 -3.58 -12.53 5.61
C ASP A 186 -4.08 -11.22 4.99
N MET A 187 -5.38 -11.01 5.04
CA MET A 187 -6.00 -9.75 4.64
C MET A 187 -6.00 -8.82 5.85
N ALA A 188 -4.97 -8.01 5.99
CA ALA A 188 -5.02 -6.88 6.90
C ALA A 188 -5.99 -5.84 6.33
N GLY A 189 -6.91 -5.37 7.15
CA GLY A 189 -7.66 -4.15 6.85
C GLY A 189 -6.77 -2.90 7.00
N ALA A 190 -7.27 -1.74 6.58
CA ALA A 190 -6.61 -0.48 6.88
C ALA A 190 -6.40 -0.35 8.40
N PRO A 191 -5.24 0.15 8.85
CA PRO A 191 -5.00 0.45 10.26
C PRO A 191 -6.00 1.50 10.76
N ASP A 192 -6.37 1.43 12.04
CA ASP A 192 -7.02 2.58 12.68
C ASP A 192 -6.07 3.77 12.68
N ILE A 193 -6.63 5.00 12.79
CA ILE A 193 -5.84 6.22 12.62
C ILE A 193 -4.68 6.34 13.61
N GLU A 194 -4.84 5.81 14.82
CA GLU A 194 -3.79 5.76 15.85
C GLU A 194 -2.73 4.71 15.52
N GLU A 195 -3.08 3.63 14.85
CA GLU A 195 -2.17 2.56 14.47
C GLU A 195 -1.24 2.97 13.32
N TRP A 196 -1.65 3.95 12.50
CA TRP A 196 -0.82 4.48 11.41
C TRP A 196 0.55 4.99 11.89
N TYR A 197 0.63 5.55 13.10
CA TYR A 197 1.91 6.04 13.63
C TYR A 197 2.88 4.89 13.88
N ASP A 198 2.37 3.78 14.40
CA ASP A 198 3.18 2.58 14.59
C ASP A 198 3.60 1.96 13.25
N VAL A 199 2.69 1.92 12.27
CA VAL A 199 3.02 1.48 10.90
C VAL A 199 4.13 2.34 10.33
N ILE A 200 3.97 3.66 10.29
CA ILE A 200 4.96 4.61 9.73
C ILE A 200 6.31 4.47 10.45
N ASN A 201 6.32 4.42 11.78
CA ASN A 201 7.54 4.36 12.57
C ASN A 201 8.30 3.03 12.46
N ASN A 202 7.63 1.94 12.10
CA ASN A 202 8.20 0.60 12.01
C ASN A 202 8.48 0.12 10.56
N ILE A 203 8.27 0.95 9.54
CA ILE A 203 8.70 0.62 8.17
C ILE A 203 10.21 0.34 8.17
N GLY A 204 10.61 -0.77 7.56
CA GLY A 204 12.01 -1.19 7.47
C GLY A 204 12.85 -0.38 6.50
N ASP A 205 13.83 -1.03 5.87
CA ASP A 205 14.69 -0.43 4.84
C ASP A 205 13.85 -0.05 3.60
N THR A 206 14.06 1.16 3.11
CA THR A 206 13.37 1.72 1.92
C THR A 206 14.37 2.31 0.93
N THR A 207 15.61 1.82 0.90
CA THR A 207 16.62 2.22 -0.09
C THR A 207 16.22 1.84 -1.52
N GLU A 208 15.34 0.87 -1.66
CA GLU A 208 14.59 0.54 -2.86
C GLU A 208 13.09 0.81 -2.65
N VAL A 209 12.32 0.92 -3.74
CA VAL A 209 10.87 1.10 -3.66
C VAL A 209 10.22 -0.08 -2.93
N MET A 210 9.34 0.24 -1.99
CA MET A 210 8.58 -0.75 -1.22
C MET A 210 7.12 -0.35 -1.14
N THR A 211 6.21 -1.33 -1.16
CA THR A 211 4.80 -1.12 -0.85
C THR A 211 4.49 -1.48 0.60
N LEU A 212 3.50 -0.81 1.15
CA LEU A 212 2.79 -1.22 2.36
C LEU A 212 1.51 -1.92 1.93
N GLY A 213 1.02 -2.83 2.75
CA GLY A 213 -0.13 -3.65 2.38
C GLY A 213 0.25 -4.85 1.52
N SER A 214 -0.70 -5.36 0.76
CA SER A 214 -0.60 -6.66 0.09
C SER A 214 -0.55 -6.58 -1.44
N ARG A 215 -0.68 -5.39 -2.02
CA ARG A 215 -0.76 -5.23 -3.47
C ARG A 215 0.61 -5.05 -4.11
N ILE A 216 0.81 -5.74 -5.22
CA ILE A 216 1.89 -5.44 -6.16
C ILE A 216 1.36 -4.39 -7.14
N PRO A 217 2.04 -3.24 -7.31
CA PRO A 217 1.63 -2.22 -8.25
C PRO A 217 1.54 -2.76 -9.68
N LEU A 218 0.68 -2.17 -10.50
CA LEU A 218 0.58 -2.53 -11.91
C LEU A 218 1.91 -2.23 -12.64
N GLU A 219 2.22 -3.00 -13.68
CA GLU A 219 3.42 -2.77 -14.51
C GLU A 219 3.45 -1.35 -15.08
N SER A 220 2.27 -0.80 -15.47
CA SER A 220 2.14 0.58 -15.97
C SER A 220 2.51 1.63 -14.92
N ASP A 221 2.09 1.43 -13.66
CA ASP A 221 2.37 2.37 -12.57
C ASP A 221 3.85 2.31 -12.19
N LEU A 222 4.41 1.11 -12.11
CA LEU A 222 5.85 0.92 -11.91
C LEU A 222 6.67 1.54 -13.02
N GLN A 223 6.23 1.43 -14.29
CA GLN A 223 6.89 2.07 -15.43
C GLN A 223 6.91 3.59 -15.27
N LEU A 224 5.77 4.20 -14.93
CA LEU A 224 5.69 5.65 -14.70
C LEU A 224 6.60 6.06 -13.55
N LEU A 225 6.53 5.35 -12.43
CA LEU A 225 7.30 5.63 -11.22
C LEU A 225 8.80 5.53 -11.48
N TYR A 226 9.28 4.40 -11.98
CA TYR A 226 10.71 4.22 -12.23
C TYR A 226 11.25 5.14 -13.31
N THR A 227 10.46 5.48 -14.34
CA THR A 227 10.87 6.47 -15.34
C THR A 227 11.09 7.85 -14.70
N ALA A 228 10.19 8.28 -13.80
CA ALA A 228 10.33 9.54 -13.08
C ALA A 228 11.53 9.53 -12.10
N MET A 229 11.73 8.40 -11.40
CA MET A 229 12.87 8.23 -10.50
C MET A 229 14.21 8.24 -11.23
N ASP A 230 14.30 7.53 -12.36
CA ASP A 230 15.51 7.45 -13.16
C ASP A 230 15.91 8.85 -13.68
N GLN A 231 14.96 9.68 -14.11
CA GLN A 231 15.22 11.07 -14.51
C GLN A 231 15.82 11.90 -13.37
N LEU A 232 15.27 11.79 -12.15
CA LEU A 232 15.80 12.49 -10.99
C LEU A 232 17.21 12.00 -10.61
N THR A 233 17.44 10.69 -10.72
CA THR A 233 18.75 10.08 -10.43
C THR A 233 19.82 10.47 -11.47
N GLU A 234 19.48 10.50 -12.75
CA GLU A 234 20.38 10.97 -13.83
C GLU A 234 20.81 12.41 -13.62
N ASP A 235 19.95 13.26 -13.06
CA ASP A 235 20.23 14.63 -12.68
C ASP A 235 21.00 14.77 -11.35
N ASN A 236 21.42 13.67 -10.72
CA ASN A 236 22.05 13.60 -9.39
C ASN A 236 21.20 14.29 -8.30
N ARG A 237 19.88 14.08 -8.31
CA ARG A 237 18.96 14.60 -7.31
C ARG A 237 18.67 13.52 -6.27
N ASP A 238 19.00 13.80 -5.01
CA ASP A 238 18.52 12.98 -3.90
C ASP A 238 17.03 13.28 -3.67
N PHE A 239 16.23 12.25 -3.42
CA PHE A 239 14.81 12.38 -3.10
C PHE A 239 14.33 11.20 -2.28
N GLY A 240 13.21 11.41 -1.60
CA GLY A 240 12.43 10.37 -0.93
C GLY A 240 10.95 10.72 -1.05
N PHE A 241 10.11 9.71 -1.03
CA PHE A 241 8.66 9.89 -1.04
C PHE A 241 7.93 8.86 -0.19
N MET A 242 6.72 9.21 0.19
CA MET A 242 5.79 8.33 0.86
C MET A 242 4.37 8.71 0.46
N LEU A 243 3.59 7.73 0.02
CA LEU A 243 2.17 7.83 -0.21
C LEU A 243 1.47 6.75 0.61
N LEU A 244 0.42 7.13 1.34
CA LEU A 244 -0.39 6.25 2.18
C LEU A 244 -1.86 6.46 1.84
N ASP A 245 -2.54 5.43 1.34
CA ASP A 245 -4.00 5.40 1.24
C ASP A 245 -4.60 5.09 2.61
N ILE A 246 -5.43 6.00 3.10
CA ILE A 246 -5.95 5.93 4.47
C ILE A 246 -7.03 4.86 4.61
N ASN A 247 -7.78 4.59 3.54
CA ASN A 247 -8.92 3.68 3.57
C ASN A 247 -8.51 2.22 3.41
N SER A 248 -7.49 1.93 2.60
CA SER A 248 -7.08 0.55 2.29
C SER A 248 -5.90 0.07 3.12
N GLY A 249 -5.10 0.97 3.68
CA GLY A 249 -3.83 0.64 4.32
C GLY A 249 -2.68 0.40 3.33
N GLU A 250 -2.93 0.53 2.04
CA GLU A 250 -1.92 0.39 1.00
C GLU A 250 -1.05 1.65 0.91
N GLY A 251 0.19 1.49 0.50
CA GLY A 251 1.10 2.62 0.35
C GLY A 251 2.31 2.27 -0.51
N ILE A 252 3.05 3.30 -0.89
CA ILE A 252 4.30 3.14 -1.63
C ILE A 252 5.34 4.14 -1.12
N VAL A 253 6.55 3.67 -0.89
CA VAL A 253 7.60 4.41 -0.20
C VAL A 253 8.96 4.20 -0.84
N TYR A 254 9.82 5.20 -0.72
CA TYR A 254 11.21 5.15 -1.16
C TYR A 254 12.05 6.12 -0.35
N ASN A 255 13.21 5.66 0.16
CA ASN A 255 14.26 6.48 0.79
C ASN A 255 13.72 7.42 1.90
N ILE A 256 12.78 6.90 2.72
CA ILE A 256 12.02 7.72 3.67
C ILE A 256 12.82 8.18 4.88
N ASP A 257 14.00 7.61 5.13
CA ASP A 257 14.85 7.95 6.28
C ASP A 257 15.96 8.96 5.94
N GLN A 258 16.16 9.25 4.65
CA GLN A 258 17.05 10.34 4.26
C GLN A 258 16.47 11.68 4.73
N THR A 259 17.34 12.53 5.30
CA THR A 259 16.93 13.84 5.81
C THR A 259 17.12 14.94 4.76
N PHE A 260 16.15 15.85 4.72
CA PHE A 260 16.13 17.02 3.86
C PHE A 260 15.79 18.27 4.66
N TYR A 261 16.26 19.42 4.18
CA TYR A 261 15.84 20.71 4.72
C TYR A 261 14.38 20.98 4.35
N THR A 262 13.54 21.31 5.33
CA THR A 262 12.10 21.47 5.10
C THR A 262 11.73 22.76 4.37
N ALA A 263 12.58 23.78 4.44
CA ALA A 263 12.18 25.13 4.04
C ALA A 263 10.78 25.48 4.61
N SER A 264 9.88 26.01 3.79
CA SER A 264 8.53 26.40 4.21
C SER A 264 7.53 25.25 4.36
N ALA A 265 7.86 24.02 4.00
CA ALA A 265 6.94 22.90 4.15
C ALA A 265 6.56 22.64 5.62
N ILE A 266 7.48 22.91 6.55
CA ILE A 266 7.21 22.78 7.99
C ILE A 266 6.10 23.69 8.49
N LYS A 267 5.76 24.78 7.78
CA LYS A 267 4.69 25.71 8.16
C LYS A 267 3.31 25.03 8.17
N GLY A 268 3.10 23.98 7.36
CA GLY A 268 1.87 23.20 7.36
C GLY A 268 1.63 22.50 8.70
N PRO A 269 2.43 21.50 9.07
CA PRO A 269 2.29 20.84 10.38
C PRO A 269 2.40 21.80 11.59
N PHE A 270 3.21 22.86 11.47
CA PHE A 270 3.26 23.91 12.50
C PHE A 270 1.90 24.58 12.69
N ALA A 271 1.22 24.98 11.61
CA ALA A 271 -0.10 25.61 11.68
C ALA A 271 -1.17 24.65 12.20
N ALA A 272 -1.16 23.39 11.74
CA ALA A 272 -2.09 22.38 12.20
C ALA A 272 -1.93 22.08 13.68
N SER A 273 -0.68 21.89 14.17
CA SER A 273 -0.42 21.67 15.58
C SER A 273 -0.79 22.89 16.46
N PHE A 274 -0.59 24.10 15.95
CA PHE A 274 -1.03 25.31 16.63
C PHE A 274 -2.57 25.36 16.74
N ALA A 275 -3.27 25.14 15.65
CA ALA A 275 -4.74 25.19 15.61
C ALA A 275 -5.40 24.10 16.49
N SER A 276 -4.81 22.90 16.53
CA SER A 276 -5.28 21.81 17.39
C SER A 276 -5.10 22.12 18.88
N ASN A 277 -3.94 22.66 19.28
CA ASN A 277 -3.63 22.87 20.69
C ASN A 277 -4.15 24.20 21.27
N ASP A 278 -4.36 25.23 20.43
CA ASP A 278 -4.86 26.55 20.83
C ASP A 278 -5.83 27.11 19.77
N PRO A 279 -7.06 26.54 19.65
CA PRO A 279 -8.05 26.98 18.66
C PRO A 279 -8.41 28.47 18.78
N GLU A 280 -8.54 28.98 20.02
CA GLU A 280 -8.84 30.39 20.28
C GLU A 280 -7.72 31.30 19.81
N GLY A 281 -6.48 30.92 20.11
CA GLY A 281 -5.29 31.63 19.65
C GLY A 281 -5.18 31.57 18.12
N ALA A 282 -5.44 30.42 17.51
CA ALA A 282 -5.42 30.24 16.06
C ALA A 282 -6.45 31.13 15.36
N MET A 283 -7.67 31.24 15.88
CA MET A 283 -8.70 32.16 15.40
C MET A 283 -8.28 33.63 15.52
N GLN A 284 -7.62 34.02 16.62
CA GLN A 284 -7.12 35.40 16.77
C GLN A 284 -6.05 35.75 15.72
N TRP A 285 -5.27 34.74 15.28
CA TRP A 285 -4.21 34.88 14.28
C TRP A 285 -4.62 34.37 12.88
N GLU A 286 -5.88 34.09 12.64
CA GLU A 286 -6.41 33.46 11.41
C GLU A 286 -5.79 34.06 10.14
N ASN A 287 -5.91 35.36 9.92
CA ASN A 287 -5.35 36.01 8.72
C ASN A 287 -3.83 35.85 8.60
N THR A 288 -3.11 35.78 9.72
CA THR A 288 -1.65 35.57 9.73
C THR A 288 -1.32 34.12 9.38
N VAL A 289 -2.08 33.15 9.93
CA VAL A 289 -1.95 31.73 9.62
C VAL A 289 -2.25 31.48 8.13
N ILE A 290 -3.36 32.00 7.63
CA ILE A 290 -3.74 31.88 6.21
C ILE A 290 -2.65 32.50 5.31
N ASN A 291 -2.16 33.71 5.62
CA ASN A 291 -1.08 34.32 4.83
C ASN A 291 0.22 33.49 4.85
N MET A 292 0.55 32.88 6.01
CA MET A 292 1.69 31.99 6.13
C MET A 292 1.52 30.71 5.26
N LEU A 293 0.32 30.15 5.20
CA LEU A 293 0.03 28.93 4.46
C LEU A 293 -0.10 29.21 2.95
N VAL A 294 -0.97 30.13 2.58
CA VAL A 294 -1.30 30.42 1.17
C VAL A 294 -0.13 31.08 0.45
N ASN A 295 0.41 32.19 0.98
CA ASN A 295 1.48 32.95 0.36
C ASN A 295 2.89 32.51 0.80
N SER A 296 2.97 31.53 1.70
CA SER A 296 4.24 31.10 2.29
C SER A 296 5.00 32.23 3.00
N ASP A 297 4.28 33.21 3.56
CA ASP A 297 4.84 34.43 4.15
C ASP A 297 5.78 34.13 5.32
N ASN A 298 7.02 34.66 5.25
CA ASN A 298 8.05 34.40 6.24
C ASN A 298 7.94 35.31 7.47
N ASP A 299 7.35 36.51 7.33
CA ASP A 299 7.15 37.42 8.44
C ASP A 299 5.99 36.95 9.30
N ALA A 300 4.91 36.47 8.69
CA ALA A 300 3.81 35.79 9.37
C ALA A 300 4.31 34.58 10.17
N TYR A 301 5.11 33.69 9.55
CA TYR A 301 5.71 32.57 10.26
C TYR A 301 6.63 33.00 11.41
N THR A 302 7.41 34.08 11.19
CA THR A 302 8.29 34.60 12.23
C THR A 302 7.51 35.14 13.42
N ALA A 303 6.40 35.85 13.19
CA ALA A 303 5.53 36.40 14.23
C ALA A 303 4.91 35.28 15.08
N LEU A 304 4.31 34.27 14.42
CA LEU A 304 3.72 33.10 15.08
C LEU A 304 4.78 32.29 15.86
N ASN A 305 5.93 32.00 15.21
CA ASN A 305 7.02 31.25 15.85
C ASN A 305 7.66 32.00 17.05
N ASN A 306 7.71 33.31 17.02
CA ASN A 306 8.20 34.08 18.16
C ASN A 306 7.20 34.07 19.33
N THR A 307 5.90 34.03 19.07
CA THR A 307 4.83 34.01 20.05
C THR A 307 4.64 32.65 20.70
N TYR A 308 4.47 31.63 19.86
CA TYR A 308 4.11 30.26 20.27
C TYR A 308 5.30 29.31 20.27
N ARG A 309 6.42 29.70 19.66
CA ARG A 309 7.60 28.87 19.44
C ARG A 309 7.22 27.60 18.68
N ARG A 310 7.76 26.46 19.08
CA ARG A 310 7.52 25.15 18.44
C ARG A 310 6.98 24.13 19.44
N VAL A 311 6.42 24.62 20.54
CA VAL A 311 5.97 23.75 21.63
C VAL A 311 4.90 22.78 21.16
N TYR A 312 3.95 23.23 20.34
CA TYR A 312 2.85 22.40 19.87
C TYR A 312 3.29 21.32 18.87
N ILE A 313 4.15 21.67 17.91
CA ILE A 313 4.66 20.65 16.99
C ILE A 313 5.59 19.65 17.68
N GLN A 314 6.35 20.07 18.69
CA GLN A 314 7.15 19.17 19.52
C GLN A 314 6.27 18.24 20.36
N SER A 315 5.16 18.73 20.91
CA SER A 315 4.17 17.90 21.59
C SER A 315 3.55 16.87 20.66
N TRP A 316 3.22 17.24 19.42
CA TRP A 316 2.76 16.29 18.43
C TRP A 316 3.80 15.22 18.11
N CYS A 317 5.08 15.60 17.98
CA CYS A 317 6.13 14.62 17.77
C CYS A 317 6.20 13.58 18.90
N GLU A 318 6.11 14.04 20.17
CA GLU A 318 6.09 13.15 21.33
C GLU A 318 4.85 12.24 21.32
N GLU A 319 3.67 12.77 20.95
CA GLU A 319 2.41 12.03 20.86
C GLU A 319 2.46 10.91 19.82
N ILE A 320 3.04 11.17 18.66
CA ILE A 320 3.10 10.22 17.54
C ILE A 320 4.40 9.41 17.46
N GLY A 321 5.24 9.49 18.49
CA GLY A 321 6.44 8.65 18.64
C GLY A 321 7.61 9.02 17.74
N ILE A 322 7.72 10.28 17.25
CA ILE A 322 8.88 10.77 16.48
C ILE A 322 9.76 11.69 17.33
N ASP A 323 11.06 11.75 16.99
CA ASP A 323 12.03 12.58 17.73
C ASP A 323 11.69 14.08 17.64
N PRO A 324 11.40 14.78 18.73
CA PRO A 324 11.11 16.21 18.74
C PRO A 324 12.35 17.10 18.57
N GLU A 325 13.57 16.57 18.72
CA GLU A 325 14.82 17.35 18.74
C GLU A 325 15.08 18.17 17.46
N PRO A 326 14.85 17.68 16.23
CA PRO A 326 15.00 18.48 15.02
C PRO A 326 14.13 19.75 15.04
N PHE A 327 12.96 19.69 15.67
CA PHE A 327 11.98 20.78 15.70
C PHE A 327 12.33 21.91 16.69
N ARG A 328 13.49 21.85 17.35
CA ARG A 328 14.05 23.02 18.04
C ARG A 328 14.47 24.13 17.06
N TYR A 329 14.74 23.75 15.79
CA TYR A 329 15.04 24.71 14.74
C TYR A 329 13.78 25.20 14.04
N LYS A 330 13.79 26.44 13.56
CA LYS A 330 12.66 27.05 12.85
C LYS A 330 12.40 26.35 11.51
N TYR A 331 13.45 25.96 10.84
CA TYR A 331 13.43 25.19 9.61
C TYR A 331 14.33 23.96 9.80
N PRO A 332 13.75 22.83 10.22
CA PRO A 332 14.53 21.65 10.55
C PRO A 332 14.98 20.87 9.30
N HIS A 333 16.01 20.02 9.48
CA HIS A 333 16.25 18.88 8.61
C HIS A 333 15.51 17.68 9.21
N ILE A 334 14.60 17.10 8.45
CA ILE A 334 13.84 15.91 8.86
C ILE A 334 13.74 14.92 7.69
N SER A 335 13.32 13.71 7.99
CA SER A 335 13.09 12.69 6.97
C SER A 335 11.67 12.76 6.40
N THR A 336 11.48 12.12 5.24
CA THR A 336 10.16 11.94 4.62
C THR A 336 9.22 11.21 5.59
N ARG A 337 9.70 10.18 6.30
CA ARG A 337 8.97 9.48 7.37
C ARG A 337 8.39 10.45 8.40
N MET A 338 9.22 11.33 8.95
CA MET A 338 8.80 12.28 9.98
C MET A 338 7.76 13.28 9.45
N LEU A 339 7.96 13.78 8.23
CA LEU A 339 7.00 14.72 7.64
C LEU A 339 5.67 14.04 7.30
N THR A 340 5.70 12.77 6.87
CA THR A 340 4.47 11.99 6.61
C THR A 340 3.70 11.73 7.91
N ALA A 341 4.38 11.35 9.00
CA ALA A 341 3.73 11.18 10.30
C ALA A 341 3.03 12.46 10.78
N LEU A 342 3.66 13.62 10.57
CA LEU A 342 3.04 14.91 10.89
C LEU A 342 1.85 15.26 10.00
N TRP A 343 1.87 14.89 8.72
CA TRP A 343 0.70 15.07 7.84
C TRP A 343 -0.42 14.09 8.17
N MET A 344 -0.10 12.85 8.57
CA MET A 344 -1.10 11.91 9.10
C MET A 344 -1.76 12.46 10.37
N ARG A 345 -0.98 13.07 11.31
CA ARG A 345 -1.54 13.72 12.50
C ARG A 345 -2.36 14.95 12.14
N SER A 346 -1.97 15.68 11.07
CA SER A 346 -2.78 16.78 10.55
C SER A 346 -4.11 16.29 9.97
N TYR A 347 -4.12 15.16 9.25
CA TYR A 347 -5.34 14.52 8.77
C TYR A 347 -6.25 14.13 9.94
N GLN A 348 -5.72 13.45 10.95
CA GLN A 348 -6.47 13.11 12.16
C GLN A 348 -7.11 14.34 12.78
N PHE A 349 -6.34 15.43 12.96
CA PHE A 349 -6.86 16.69 13.46
C PHE A 349 -8.02 17.22 12.61
N PHE A 350 -7.84 17.31 11.31
CA PHE A 350 -8.84 17.87 10.40
C PHE A 350 -10.16 17.08 10.40
N GLU A 351 -10.11 15.76 10.61
CA GLU A 351 -11.26 14.89 10.52
C GLU A 351 -11.93 14.58 11.88
N THR A 352 -11.18 14.65 12.98
CA THR A 352 -11.70 14.14 14.27
C THR A 352 -11.85 15.21 15.36
N GLU A 353 -11.18 16.36 15.25
CA GLU A 353 -11.26 17.41 16.27
C GLU A 353 -12.27 18.50 15.85
N GLU A 354 -12.97 19.10 16.84
CA GLU A 354 -14.06 20.07 16.60
C GLU A 354 -13.64 21.25 15.71
N PHE A 355 -12.42 21.77 15.90
CA PHE A 355 -11.89 22.88 15.13
C PHE A 355 -11.21 22.46 13.81
N GLY A 356 -10.99 21.17 13.63
CA GLY A 356 -10.27 20.58 12.49
C GLY A 356 -10.81 20.98 11.12
N PRO A 357 -12.14 20.84 10.84
CA PRO A 357 -12.71 21.24 9.56
C PRO A 357 -12.47 22.70 9.21
N THR A 358 -12.66 23.62 10.17
CA THR A 358 -12.41 25.06 9.98
C THR A 358 -10.95 25.36 9.67
N ALA A 359 -10.04 24.76 10.44
CA ALA A 359 -8.61 24.95 10.22
C ALA A 359 -8.14 24.32 8.91
N GLY A 360 -8.74 23.21 8.49
CA GLY A 360 -8.44 22.51 7.23
C GLY A 360 -8.63 23.38 6.00
N GLU A 361 -9.67 24.22 5.96
CA GLU A 361 -9.96 25.15 4.87
C GLU A 361 -8.80 26.14 4.63
N TRP A 362 -8.00 26.47 5.65
CA TRP A 362 -6.87 27.39 5.51
C TRP A 362 -5.73 26.84 4.65
N PHE A 363 -5.72 25.52 4.36
CA PHE A 363 -4.67 24.82 3.63
C PHE A 363 -5.02 24.56 2.17
N GLU A 364 -6.26 24.88 1.73
CA GLU A 364 -6.81 24.41 0.46
C GLU A 364 -6.35 25.19 -0.76
N GLU A 365 -5.88 26.45 -0.60
CA GLU A 365 -5.52 27.33 -1.72
C GLU A 365 -4.05 27.81 -1.64
N PRO A 366 -3.04 26.94 -1.49
CA PRO A 366 -1.65 27.38 -1.45
C PRO A 366 -1.21 27.84 -2.83
N VAL A 367 -0.68 29.06 -2.95
CA VAL A 367 -0.16 29.63 -4.23
C VAL A 367 0.98 28.77 -4.80
N TYR A 368 1.72 28.10 -3.92
CA TYR A 368 2.88 27.30 -4.29
C TYR A 368 2.78 25.93 -3.60
N SER A 369 2.29 24.93 -4.32
CA SER A 369 2.33 23.52 -3.97
C SER A 369 2.25 22.70 -5.24
N LEU A 370 3.09 21.70 -5.35
CA LEU A 370 3.05 20.72 -6.44
C LEU A 370 1.76 19.89 -6.34
N ILE A 371 1.40 19.45 -5.12
CA ILE A 371 0.17 18.69 -4.84
C ILE A 371 -1.05 19.50 -5.31
N HIS A 372 -1.17 20.75 -4.85
CA HIS A 372 -2.31 21.58 -5.23
C HIS A 372 -2.31 21.92 -6.74
N SER A 373 -1.14 22.19 -7.34
CA SER A 373 -1.06 22.50 -8.76
C SER A 373 -1.39 21.33 -9.70
N GLU A 374 -1.27 20.08 -9.21
CA GLU A 374 -1.63 18.89 -9.98
C GLU A 374 -3.08 18.46 -9.75
N PHE A 375 -3.57 18.56 -8.53
CA PHE A 375 -4.82 17.93 -8.14
C PHE A 375 -5.90 18.89 -7.67
N GLY A 376 -5.57 20.16 -7.35
CA GLY A 376 -6.48 21.14 -6.78
C GLY A 376 -7.66 21.52 -7.67
N ASP A 377 -7.52 21.39 -9.00
CA ASP A 377 -8.65 21.61 -9.93
C ASP A 377 -9.67 20.46 -9.91
N THR A 378 -9.29 19.28 -9.38
CA THR A 378 -10.13 18.07 -9.37
C THR A 378 -10.55 17.67 -7.97
N TYR A 379 -9.65 17.76 -7.01
CA TYR A 379 -9.85 17.31 -5.63
C TYR A 379 -9.59 18.41 -4.63
N VAL A 380 -10.21 18.33 -3.46
CA VAL A 380 -9.76 19.12 -2.30
C VAL A 380 -8.36 18.65 -1.92
N THR A 381 -7.44 19.59 -1.78
CA THR A 381 -6.07 19.31 -1.34
C THR A 381 -5.70 20.21 -0.17
N ARG A 382 -5.10 19.64 0.87
CA ARG A 382 -4.56 20.38 2.01
C ARG A 382 -3.07 20.16 2.06
N SER A 383 -2.30 21.17 1.64
CA SER A 383 -0.87 20.98 1.41
C SER A 383 -0.01 22.18 1.76
N LYS A 384 1.30 21.95 1.92
CA LYS A 384 2.27 23.03 2.11
C LYS A 384 3.64 22.66 1.55
N ALA A 385 4.06 23.37 0.51
CA ALA A 385 5.38 23.25 -0.06
C ALA A 385 6.42 24.16 0.61
N GLY A 386 7.68 23.76 0.42
CA GLY A 386 8.86 24.53 0.77
C GLY A 386 9.98 24.31 -0.22
N TRP A 387 10.72 25.38 -0.54
CA TRP A 387 11.88 25.29 -1.42
C TRP A 387 12.91 26.35 -1.04
N LEU A 388 14.15 26.01 -1.31
CA LEU A 388 15.28 26.92 -1.15
C LEU A 388 16.40 26.54 -2.12
N VAL A 389 17.12 27.57 -2.59
CA VAL A 389 18.46 27.44 -3.14
C VAL A 389 19.38 28.24 -2.25
N ASP A 390 20.39 27.60 -1.70
CA ASP A 390 21.32 28.19 -0.74
C ASP A 390 22.77 27.96 -1.21
N GLU A 391 23.70 28.77 -0.72
CA GLU A 391 25.15 28.57 -0.89
C GLU A 391 25.60 27.28 -0.19
N ASP A 392 24.94 26.91 0.91
CA ASP A 392 25.07 25.60 1.54
C ASP A 392 24.18 24.57 0.82
N PRO A 393 24.77 23.60 0.10
CA PRO A 393 23.99 22.61 -0.63
C PRO A 393 23.06 21.76 0.28
N SER A 394 23.34 21.70 1.59
CA SER A 394 22.49 20.97 2.54
C SER A 394 21.11 21.61 2.72
N HIS A 395 20.99 22.89 2.44
CA HIS A 395 19.73 23.64 2.47
C HIS A 395 19.02 23.70 1.12
N THR A 396 19.67 23.29 0.02
CA THR A 396 19.01 23.23 -1.30
C THR A 396 17.96 22.16 -1.27
N THR A 397 16.71 22.53 -1.57
CA THR A 397 15.56 21.63 -1.43
C THR A 397 14.35 22.09 -2.23
N THR A 398 13.53 21.13 -2.63
CA THR A 398 12.11 21.29 -2.95
C THR A 398 11.34 20.15 -2.28
N VAL A 399 10.42 20.51 -1.43
CA VAL A 399 9.62 19.61 -0.58
C VAL A 399 8.16 19.97 -0.75
N ASP A 400 7.29 18.98 -0.86
CA ASP A 400 5.86 19.16 -0.70
C ASP A 400 5.27 18.02 0.13
N GLY A 401 4.25 18.32 0.90
CA GLY A 401 3.52 17.34 1.68
C GLY A 401 2.08 17.81 1.89
N GLY A 402 1.17 16.84 1.99
CA GLY A 402 -0.22 17.14 2.17
C GLY A 402 -1.13 15.93 2.11
N ILE A 403 -2.41 16.25 2.03
CA ILE A 403 -3.53 15.31 1.94
C ILE A 403 -4.28 15.63 0.64
N VAL A 404 -4.63 14.60 -0.12
CA VAL A 404 -5.50 14.69 -1.29
C VAL A 404 -6.77 13.90 -0.99
N TYR A 405 -7.93 14.53 -1.17
CA TYR A 405 -9.24 13.91 -0.96
C TYR A 405 -9.79 13.43 -2.31
N ALA A 406 -9.23 12.33 -2.81
CA ALA A 406 -9.62 11.75 -4.09
C ALA A 406 -10.92 10.95 -4.02
N ASP A 407 -11.52 10.64 -5.18
CA ASP A 407 -12.82 9.95 -5.27
C ASP A 407 -12.80 8.53 -4.67
N ASN A 408 -11.67 7.82 -4.78
CA ASN A 408 -11.48 6.48 -4.21
C ASN A 408 -11.02 6.49 -2.74
N GLY A 409 -10.79 7.66 -2.17
CA GLY A 409 -10.44 7.85 -0.76
C GLY A 409 -9.33 8.87 -0.54
N PRO A 410 -9.18 9.38 0.70
CA PRO A 410 -8.11 10.30 1.03
C PRO A 410 -6.76 9.56 1.14
N TYR A 411 -5.70 10.25 0.72
CA TYR A 411 -4.34 9.78 0.92
C TYR A 411 -3.39 10.88 1.39
N VAL A 412 -2.40 10.50 2.17
CA VAL A 412 -1.28 11.37 2.56
C VAL A 412 -0.15 11.16 1.56
N ILE A 413 0.40 12.26 1.05
CA ILE A 413 1.55 12.22 0.14
C ILE A 413 2.61 13.23 0.58
N VAL A 414 3.87 12.78 0.61
CA VAL A 414 5.04 13.60 0.89
C VAL A 414 6.14 13.28 -0.09
N ILE A 415 6.72 14.33 -0.69
CA ILE A 415 7.93 14.25 -1.51
C ILE A 415 8.96 15.23 -0.95
N MET A 416 10.15 14.74 -0.66
CA MET A 416 11.29 15.56 -0.23
C MET A 416 12.46 15.35 -1.20
N SER A 417 13.14 16.42 -1.60
CA SER A 417 14.20 16.32 -2.58
C SER A 417 15.26 17.42 -2.44
N LYS A 418 16.42 17.21 -3.07
CA LYS A 418 17.44 18.22 -3.30
C LYS A 418 17.31 18.91 -4.67
N VAL A 419 16.13 18.90 -5.26
CA VAL A 419 15.82 19.70 -6.46
C VAL A 419 15.83 21.18 -6.08
N PRO A 420 16.61 22.04 -6.75
CA PRO A 420 16.74 23.45 -6.35
C PRO A 420 15.58 24.29 -6.86
N ARG A 421 14.68 24.69 -5.95
CA ARG A 421 13.59 25.66 -6.18
C ARG A 421 12.81 25.47 -7.51
N ASP A 422 12.59 24.23 -7.89
CA ASP A 422 11.88 23.89 -9.11
C ASP A 422 10.97 22.69 -8.87
N ILE A 423 9.68 22.85 -9.09
CA ILE A 423 8.69 21.78 -8.92
C ILE A 423 8.57 20.93 -10.19
N GLU A 424 8.98 21.44 -11.36
CA GLU A 424 8.76 20.74 -12.63
C GLU A 424 9.45 19.37 -12.72
N PRO A 425 10.69 19.18 -12.22
CA PRO A 425 11.32 17.86 -12.22
C PRO A 425 10.60 16.83 -11.34
N LEU A 426 9.81 17.27 -10.34
CA LEU A 426 9.06 16.39 -9.44
C LEU A 426 7.65 16.05 -9.97
N ARG A 427 7.17 16.74 -10.99
CA ARG A 427 5.83 16.58 -11.56
C ARG A 427 5.59 15.17 -12.12
N PRO A 428 6.52 14.53 -12.85
CA PRO A 428 6.34 13.15 -13.27
C PRO A 428 6.21 12.18 -12.09
N LEU A 429 6.97 12.41 -11.01
CA LEU A 429 6.96 11.56 -9.83
C LEU A 429 5.60 11.62 -9.11
N ILE A 430 5.06 12.84 -8.86
CA ILE A 430 3.79 12.96 -8.14
C ILE A 430 2.63 12.37 -8.96
N ARG A 431 2.65 12.49 -10.29
CA ARG A 431 1.66 11.87 -11.18
C ARG A 431 1.75 10.35 -11.18
N ALA A 432 2.95 9.79 -11.09
CA ALA A 432 3.13 8.34 -10.99
C ALA A 432 2.61 7.80 -9.65
N LEU A 433 2.80 8.56 -8.56
CA LEU A 433 2.27 8.21 -7.24
C LEU A 433 0.73 8.27 -7.22
N ASP A 434 0.13 9.29 -7.82
CA ASP A 434 -1.33 9.39 -7.95
C ASP A 434 -1.92 8.29 -8.85
N SER A 435 -1.23 7.93 -9.96
CA SER A 435 -1.61 6.79 -10.80
C SER A 435 -1.63 5.48 -10.00
N TYR A 436 -0.64 5.26 -9.15
CA TYR A 436 -0.63 4.11 -8.24
C TYR A 436 -1.83 4.14 -7.31
N HIS A 437 -2.11 5.28 -6.64
CA HIS A 437 -3.28 5.42 -5.78
C HIS A 437 -4.59 5.17 -6.54
N ALA A 438 -4.73 5.70 -7.75
CA ALA A 438 -5.93 5.50 -8.58
C ALA A 438 -6.14 4.03 -9.00
N SER A 439 -5.11 3.18 -8.91
CA SER A 439 -5.18 1.74 -9.22
C SER A 439 -5.51 0.86 -8.00
N LEU A 440 -5.56 1.42 -6.79
CA LEU A 440 -5.93 0.73 -5.56
C LEU A 440 -7.43 0.46 -5.47
#